data_bb4246b179e97bc0b43e8d77763bd362
#
_entry.id   bb4246b179e97bc0b43e8d77763bd362
#
_cell.length_a   1.000
_cell.length_b   1.000
_cell.length_c   1.000
_cell.angle_alpha   90.00
_cell.angle_beta   90.00
_cell.angle_gamma   90.00
#
_symmetry.space_group_name_H-M   'P 1'
#
loop_
_entity.id
_entity.type
_entity.pdbx_description
1 polymer ?
#
loop_
_entity_poly.entity_id
_entity_poly.type
_entity_poly.pdbx_seq_one_letter_code
_entity_poly.pdbx_strand_id
1 'polypeptide(L)'
;MSANGNEKNVLHLATHSGWYRFERRGEEWVQADRALTFWQMSCLQVDPDNPRRVYAGTEHSGMFVSNDGGKDWTRADPNVPCLEMSALLAQSGKILVGTRPAALYVNTDGKGWQEIKGVRQGAFGGTFPPNPDLAPRTRVLAQENKSAGRLYAGIEVGGILVSDDDGQNWTKCNDGLTDADIHQVLPAKQRAGLVVAACGEGVSRSTDRGSHWEKVTPTTGNRTYGNTLAEDDNGNIYLGITQDRPRTWTRAGRANSAIFKSQDGANWELLTEKMSGGVMETCAAADGNGVLVATSEGEVVQVDRSGNTKTLVSGLPCINALALGA
;
A
#
# COMPACT_ATOMS: atom_id res chain seq x y z
N MET A 1 33.44 16.68 1.78
CA MET A 1 32.48 15.94 0.97
C MET A 1 31.70 15.07 1.94
N SER A 2 30.56 15.53 2.43
CA SER A 2 29.69 14.78 3.33
C SER A 2 28.89 13.78 2.49
N ALA A 3 29.12 12.49 2.73
CA ALA A 3 28.27 11.44 2.21
C ALA A 3 26.88 11.61 2.84
N ASN A 4 25.94 12.21 2.12
CA ASN A 4 24.51 12.13 2.43
C ASN A 4 24.06 10.68 2.13
N GLY A 5 24.24 9.82 3.13
CA GLY A 5 23.72 8.46 3.08
C GLY A 5 22.23 8.45 3.37
N ASN A 6 21.41 8.53 2.35
CA ASN A 6 20.04 7.99 2.26
C ASN A 6 19.33 8.45 0.98
N GLU A 7 20.04 8.53 -0.13
CA GLU A 7 19.34 8.71 -1.41
C GLU A 7 18.61 7.42 -1.77
N LYS A 8 17.29 7.48 -1.83
CA LYS A 8 16.44 6.38 -2.28
C LYS A 8 16.60 6.23 -3.82
N ASN A 9 17.65 5.53 -4.22
CA ASN A 9 18.05 5.39 -5.61
C ASN A 9 17.61 4.08 -6.26
N VAL A 10 16.86 3.27 -5.56
CA VAL A 10 16.33 1.99 -6.04
C VAL A 10 14.81 2.02 -5.99
N LEU A 11 14.18 1.64 -7.10
CA LEU A 11 12.74 1.47 -7.21
C LEU A 11 12.43 -0.01 -7.43
N HIS A 12 11.65 -0.58 -6.54
CA HIS A 12 11.12 -1.93 -6.64
C HIS A 12 9.66 -1.87 -7.06
N LEU A 13 9.27 -2.67 -8.04
CA LEU A 13 7.92 -2.73 -8.59
C LEU A 13 7.40 -4.17 -8.57
N ALA A 14 6.21 -4.36 -8.01
CA ALA A 14 5.45 -5.60 -8.07
C ALA A 14 4.40 -5.47 -9.17
N THR A 15 4.43 -6.34 -10.18
CA THR A 15 3.57 -6.25 -11.37
C THR A 15 2.75 -7.52 -11.57
N HIS A 16 1.80 -7.49 -12.51
CA HIS A 16 1.08 -8.69 -12.95
C HIS A 16 1.99 -9.77 -13.57
N SER A 17 3.26 -9.46 -13.87
CA SER A 17 4.22 -10.41 -14.47
C SER A 17 5.58 -10.32 -13.79
N GLY A 18 5.59 -10.42 -12.47
CA GLY A 18 6.80 -10.49 -11.66
C GLY A 18 7.22 -9.18 -11.02
N TRP A 19 8.40 -9.23 -10.49
CA TRP A 19 9.06 -8.14 -9.82
C TRP A 19 10.11 -7.51 -10.74
N TYR A 20 10.24 -6.17 -10.69
CA TYR A 20 11.22 -5.38 -11.43
C TYR A 20 11.97 -4.46 -10.47
N ARG A 21 13.25 -4.23 -10.79
CA ARG A 21 14.11 -3.29 -10.09
C ARG A 21 14.69 -2.28 -11.06
N PHE A 22 14.57 -1.00 -10.68
CA PHE A 22 15.18 0.11 -11.39
C PHE A 22 16.18 0.81 -10.49
N GLU A 23 17.27 1.29 -11.06
CA GLU A 23 18.27 2.13 -10.42
C GLU A 23 18.23 3.53 -11.02
N ARG A 24 18.37 4.52 -10.17
CA ARG A 24 18.50 5.90 -10.62
C ARG A 24 19.92 6.15 -11.13
N ARG A 25 20.06 6.62 -12.37
CA ARG A 25 21.32 7.01 -13.02
C ARG A 25 21.19 8.45 -13.53
N GLY A 26 21.65 9.40 -12.73
CA GLY A 26 21.39 10.81 -12.97
C GLY A 26 19.90 11.14 -12.82
N GLU A 27 19.26 11.58 -13.90
CA GLU A 27 17.81 11.85 -13.93
C GLU A 27 16.94 10.68 -14.42
N GLU A 28 17.55 9.61 -14.90
CA GLU A 28 16.86 8.47 -15.48
C GLU A 28 16.77 7.29 -14.51
N TRP A 29 15.67 6.53 -14.63
CA TRP A 29 15.49 5.25 -13.97
C TRP A 29 15.74 4.13 -14.99
N VAL A 30 16.77 3.34 -14.75
CA VAL A 30 17.21 2.27 -15.66
C VAL A 30 16.89 0.92 -15.05
N GLN A 31 16.22 0.04 -15.80
CA GLN A 31 15.96 -1.32 -15.34
C GLN A 31 17.28 -2.05 -15.08
N ALA A 32 17.45 -2.52 -13.85
CA ALA A 32 18.64 -3.25 -13.41
C ALA A 32 18.38 -4.76 -13.34
N ASP A 33 17.20 -5.16 -12.82
CA ASP A 33 16.84 -6.56 -12.61
C ASP A 33 15.36 -6.83 -12.87
N ARG A 34 15.05 -8.13 -13.09
CA ARG A 34 13.70 -8.67 -13.18
C ARG A 34 13.70 -10.11 -12.65
N ALA A 35 12.73 -10.43 -11.81
CA ALA A 35 12.59 -11.76 -11.24
C ALA A 35 11.12 -12.14 -11.02
N LEU A 36 10.86 -13.36 -10.56
CA LEU A 36 9.53 -13.87 -10.20
C LEU A 36 8.50 -13.73 -11.34
N THR A 37 8.93 -13.88 -12.58
CA THR A 37 8.17 -13.52 -13.80
C THR A 37 6.96 -14.39 -14.09
N PHE A 38 6.82 -15.52 -13.40
CA PHE A 38 5.69 -16.45 -13.55
C PHE A 38 4.53 -16.14 -12.60
N TRP A 39 4.70 -15.17 -11.69
CA TRP A 39 3.73 -14.87 -10.65
C TRP A 39 3.17 -13.45 -10.78
N GLN A 40 1.88 -13.36 -10.56
CA GLN A 40 1.23 -12.08 -10.34
C GLN A 40 1.54 -11.62 -8.91
N MET A 41 2.26 -10.50 -8.82
CA MET A 41 2.64 -9.91 -7.55
C MET A 41 1.50 -9.06 -7.01
N SER A 42 1.24 -9.10 -5.71
CA SER A 42 0.14 -8.39 -5.04
C SER A 42 0.62 -7.29 -4.10
N CYS A 43 1.72 -7.50 -3.41
CA CYS A 43 2.26 -6.56 -2.43
C CYS A 43 3.79 -6.62 -2.39
N LEU A 44 4.40 -5.55 -1.88
CA LEU A 44 5.85 -5.38 -1.84
C LEU A 44 6.24 -4.54 -0.62
N GLN A 45 7.32 -4.92 0.06
CA GLN A 45 7.88 -4.17 1.19
C GLN A 45 9.39 -4.26 1.21
N VAL A 46 10.07 -3.13 1.33
CA VAL A 46 11.49 -3.08 1.69
C VAL A 46 11.61 -3.05 3.21
N ASP A 47 12.52 -3.84 3.76
CA ASP A 47 12.79 -3.87 5.20
C ASP A 47 13.35 -2.52 5.65
N PRO A 48 12.74 -1.85 6.64
CA PRO A 48 13.17 -0.52 7.07
C PRO A 48 14.56 -0.47 7.72
N ASP A 49 15.05 -1.60 8.23
CA ASP A 49 16.35 -1.70 8.88
C ASP A 49 17.42 -2.32 7.97
N ASN A 50 16.99 -2.98 6.88
CA ASN A 50 17.90 -3.55 5.90
C ASN A 50 17.36 -3.33 4.47
N PRO A 51 17.76 -2.25 3.79
CA PRO A 51 17.25 -1.92 2.45
C PRO A 51 17.60 -2.95 1.36
N ARG A 52 18.50 -3.90 1.63
CA ARG A 52 18.76 -5.05 0.74
C ARG A 52 17.76 -6.18 0.93
N ARG A 53 16.97 -6.17 2.01
CA ARG A 53 15.93 -7.16 2.24
C ARG A 53 14.60 -6.66 1.67
N VAL A 54 14.08 -7.43 0.72
CA VAL A 54 12.83 -7.12 0.02
C VAL A 54 11.88 -8.30 0.17
N TYR A 55 10.66 -8.03 0.60
CA TYR A 55 9.58 -9.00 0.68
C TYR A 55 8.59 -8.76 -0.45
N ALA A 56 8.12 -9.82 -1.09
CA ALA A 56 7.19 -9.76 -2.20
C ALA A 56 6.11 -10.84 -2.07
N GLY A 57 4.86 -10.42 -1.99
CA GLY A 57 3.69 -11.29 -1.94
C GLY A 57 3.10 -11.51 -3.33
N THR A 58 2.42 -12.62 -3.51
CA THR A 58 1.74 -13.00 -4.75
C THR A 58 0.26 -13.26 -4.53
N GLU A 59 -0.52 -13.23 -5.59
CA GLU A 59 -1.96 -13.53 -5.51
C GLU A 59 -2.25 -15.01 -5.23
N HIS A 60 -1.40 -15.95 -5.70
CA HIS A 60 -1.72 -17.38 -5.60
C HIS A 60 -0.53 -18.28 -5.30
N SER A 61 0.64 -17.74 -4.97
CA SER A 61 1.87 -18.53 -4.84
C SER A 61 2.68 -18.21 -3.59
N GLY A 62 2.06 -17.56 -2.59
CA GLY A 62 2.69 -17.26 -1.32
C GLY A 62 3.62 -16.06 -1.37
N MET A 63 4.65 -16.04 -0.55
CA MET A 63 5.57 -14.93 -0.36
C MET A 63 7.01 -15.33 -0.65
N PHE A 64 7.77 -14.39 -1.20
CA PHE A 64 9.20 -14.49 -1.45
C PHE A 64 9.97 -13.41 -0.69
N VAL A 65 11.22 -13.70 -0.35
CA VAL A 65 12.17 -12.75 0.23
C VAL A 65 13.48 -12.79 -0.52
N SER A 66 14.03 -11.61 -0.75
CA SER A 66 15.41 -11.40 -1.17
C SER A 66 16.18 -10.75 -0.02
N ASN A 67 17.45 -11.13 0.19
CA ASN A 67 18.35 -10.52 1.16
C ASN A 67 19.52 -9.75 0.51
N ASP A 68 19.52 -9.63 -0.80
CA ASP A 68 20.61 -9.05 -1.61
C ASP A 68 20.14 -7.97 -2.60
N GLY A 69 18.97 -7.39 -2.35
CA GLY A 69 18.38 -6.31 -3.15
C GLY A 69 17.64 -6.82 -4.39
N GLY A 70 17.19 -8.07 -4.38
CA GLY A 70 16.36 -8.65 -5.43
C GLY A 70 17.12 -9.51 -6.45
N LYS A 71 18.40 -9.82 -6.22
CA LYS A 71 19.17 -10.69 -7.11
C LYS A 71 18.75 -12.14 -6.98
N ASP A 72 18.68 -12.63 -5.74
CA ASP A 72 18.22 -13.96 -5.42
C ASP A 72 16.96 -13.92 -4.57
N TRP A 73 16.02 -14.85 -4.83
CA TRP A 73 14.74 -14.94 -4.15
C TRP A 73 14.50 -16.32 -3.58
N THR A 74 14.08 -16.40 -2.33
CA THR A 74 13.68 -17.62 -1.67
C THR A 74 12.25 -17.55 -1.19
N ARG A 75 11.55 -18.69 -1.13
CA ARG A 75 10.20 -18.75 -0.58
C ARG A 75 10.23 -18.49 0.93
N ALA A 76 9.36 -17.64 1.42
CA ALA A 76 9.40 -17.15 2.80
C ALA A 76 8.12 -17.42 3.61
N ASP A 77 7.19 -18.19 3.08
CA ASP A 77 5.88 -18.51 3.68
C ASP A 77 5.67 -19.99 4.06
N PRO A 78 6.69 -20.78 4.43
CA PRO A 78 6.47 -22.17 4.82
C PRO A 78 5.49 -22.22 6.02
N ASN A 79 4.44 -23.03 5.88
CA ASN A 79 3.38 -23.23 6.89
C ASN A 79 2.36 -22.09 7.04
N VAL A 80 2.35 -21.05 6.21
CA VAL A 80 1.18 -20.19 6.08
C VAL A 80 0.12 -20.92 5.24
N PRO A 81 -1.08 -21.19 5.78
CA PRO A 81 -2.07 -22.03 5.09
C PRO A 81 -2.83 -21.31 3.98
N CYS A 82 -2.35 -20.15 3.56
CA CYS A 82 -2.91 -19.33 2.50
C CYS A 82 -1.81 -18.91 1.52
N LEU A 83 -2.11 -18.90 0.24
CA LEU A 83 -1.16 -18.52 -0.82
C LEU A 83 -1.41 -17.13 -1.40
N GLU A 84 -2.54 -16.49 -1.09
CA GLU A 84 -2.81 -15.11 -1.49
C GLU A 84 -2.32 -14.15 -0.38
N MET A 85 -1.16 -13.54 -0.63
CA MET A 85 -0.56 -12.53 0.23
C MET A 85 -0.98 -11.15 -0.27
N SER A 86 -1.70 -10.37 0.53
CA SER A 86 -2.32 -9.13 0.07
C SER A 86 -1.81 -7.87 0.77
N ALA A 87 -1.12 -8.01 1.90
CA ALA A 87 -0.48 -6.91 2.62
C ALA A 87 0.79 -7.37 3.32
N LEU A 88 1.75 -6.47 3.44
CA LEU A 88 3.02 -6.69 4.15
C LEU A 88 3.31 -5.48 5.06
N LEU A 89 3.84 -5.75 6.26
CA LEU A 89 4.39 -4.73 7.14
C LEU A 89 5.66 -5.26 7.81
N ALA A 90 6.80 -4.80 7.31
CA ALA A 90 8.10 -5.11 7.91
C ALA A 90 8.41 -4.10 9.03
N GLN A 91 8.83 -4.63 10.16
CA GLN A 91 9.27 -3.90 11.33
C GLN A 91 10.62 -4.49 11.79
N SER A 92 11.29 -3.84 12.76
CA SER A 92 12.54 -4.37 13.31
C SER A 92 12.36 -5.79 13.88
N GLY A 93 13.06 -6.77 13.29
CA GLY A 93 12.99 -8.19 13.71
C GLY A 93 11.66 -8.90 13.46
N LYS A 94 10.68 -8.24 12.83
CA LYS A 94 9.34 -8.79 12.65
C LYS A 94 8.75 -8.43 11.28
N ILE A 95 8.01 -9.37 10.70
CA ILE A 95 7.17 -9.12 9.52
C ILE A 95 5.75 -9.63 9.74
N LEU A 96 4.77 -8.80 9.42
CA LEU A 96 3.36 -9.17 9.38
C LEU A 96 2.92 -9.34 7.93
N VAL A 97 2.08 -10.36 7.70
CA VAL A 97 1.48 -10.66 6.40
C VAL A 97 -0.03 -10.72 6.52
N GLY A 98 -0.71 -9.95 5.70
CA GLY A 98 -2.14 -10.03 5.50
C GLY A 98 -2.49 -10.91 4.31
N THR A 99 -3.58 -11.67 4.41
CA THR A 99 -3.97 -12.68 3.41
C THR A 99 -5.41 -12.49 2.92
N ARG A 100 -5.76 -13.27 1.89
CA ARG A 100 -7.14 -13.55 1.49
C ARG A 100 -7.37 -15.08 1.56
N PRO A 101 -8.39 -15.55 2.29
CA PRO A 101 -9.30 -14.79 3.15
C PRO A 101 -8.57 -14.00 4.25
N ALA A 102 -9.21 -12.93 4.76
CA ALA A 102 -8.59 -12.00 5.71
C ALA A 102 -8.12 -12.71 6.97
N ALA A 103 -6.81 -12.74 7.14
CA ALA A 103 -6.11 -13.20 8.33
C ALA A 103 -4.78 -12.42 8.42
N LEU A 104 -4.15 -12.47 9.59
CA LEU A 104 -2.80 -11.98 9.80
C LEU A 104 -1.90 -13.09 10.33
N TYR A 105 -0.71 -13.11 9.78
CA TYR A 105 0.39 -13.96 10.26
C TYR A 105 1.60 -13.08 10.61
N VAL A 106 2.33 -13.47 11.63
CA VAL A 106 3.55 -12.80 12.06
C VAL A 106 4.71 -13.80 12.07
N ASN A 107 5.87 -13.35 11.60
CA ASN A 107 7.14 -14.04 11.80
C ASN A 107 8.08 -13.10 12.56
N THR A 108 8.55 -13.54 13.73
CA THR A 108 9.47 -12.78 14.57
C THR A 108 10.82 -13.49 14.59
N ASP A 109 11.88 -12.77 14.24
CA ASP A 109 13.27 -13.26 14.24
C ASP A 109 13.49 -14.56 13.44
N GLY A 110 12.69 -14.80 12.41
CA GLY A 110 12.77 -16.02 11.60
C GLY A 110 12.30 -17.31 12.29
N LYS A 111 11.62 -17.22 13.43
CA LYS A 111 11.17 -18.39 14.23
C LYS A 111 9.97 -19.14 13.64
N GLY A 112 9.50 -18.73 12.47
CA GLY A 112 8.34 -19.29 11.79
C GLY A 112 7.09 -18.45 11.94
N TRP A 113 6.07 -18.80 11.16
CA TRP A 113 4.83 -18.05 11.06
C TRP A 113 3.83 -18.47 12.14
N GLN A 114 3.20 -17.49 12.75
CA GLN A 114 2.11 -17.65 13.73
C GLN A 114 0.89 -16.85 13.31
N GLU A 115 -0.29 -17.44 13.36
CA GLU A 115 -1.54 -16.72 13.09
C GLU A 115 -1.92 -15.82 14.26
N ILE A 116 -2.27 -14.57 13.96
CA ILE A 116 -2.85 -13.62 14.89
C ILE A 116 -4.38 -13.80 14.87
N LYS A 117 -4.93 -14.50 15.84
CA LYS A 117 -6.31 -15.02 15.83
C LYS A 117 -7.41 -13.94 15.78
N GLY A 118 -7.22 -12.77 16.39
CA GLY A 118 -8.25 -11.75 16.53
C GLY A 118 -8.69 -11.10 15.21
N VAL A 119 -7.85 -11.09 14.19
CA VAL A 119 -8.14 -10.42 12.92
C VAL A 119 -9.23 -11.12 12.14
N ARG A 120 -9.15 -12.42 11.99
CA ARG A 120 -10.18 -13.20 11.28
C ARG A 120 -11.57 -13.04 11.92
N GLN A 121 -11.64 -13.07 13.23
CA GLN A 121 -12.88 -12.91 13.96
C GLN A 121 -13.42 -11.47 13.87
N GLY A 122 -12.57 -10.47 13.95
CA GLY A 122 -12.93 -9.06 13.80
C GLY A 122 -13.41 -8.73 12.38
N ALA A 123 -12.81 -9.33 11.36
CA ALA A 123 -13.16 -9.06 9.97
C ALA A 123 -14.58 -9.59 9.60
N PHE A 124 -14.92 -10.81 10.00
CA PHE A 124 -16.17 -11.45 9.55
C PHE A 124 -16.73 -12.51 10.51
N GLY A 125 -16.54 -12.34 11.82
CA GLY A 125 -17.11 -13.23 12.83
C GLY A 125 -16.48 -14.64 12.88
N GLY A 126 -15.34 -14.84 12.23
CA GLY A 126 -14.57 -16.09 12.26
C GLY A 126 -15.01 -17.14 11.24
N THR A 127 -16.10 -16.93 10.51
CA THR A 127 -16.59 -17.86 9.47
C THR A 127 -16.13 -17.40 8.09
N PHE A 128 -15.58 -18.31 7.29
CA PHE A 128 -15.26 -18.02 5.90
C PHE A 128 -16.53 -17.96 5.04
N PRO A 129 -16.66 -16.99 4.11
CA PRO A 129 -17.71 -17.02 3.12
C PRO A 129 -17.60 -18.29 2.26
N PRO A 130 -18.74 -18.84 1.79
CA PRO A 130 -18.76 -20.07 1.01
C PRO A 130 -17.96 -19.98 -0.32
N ASN A 131 -17.85 -18.78 -0.87
CA ASN A 131 -17.05 -18.51 -2.07
C ASN A 131 -15.76 -17.78 -1.66
N PRO A 132 -14.58 -18.40 -1.78
CA PRO A 132 -13.31 -17.78 -1.44
C PRO A 132 -12.98 -16.54 -2.28
N ASP A 133 -13.48 -16.45 -3.51
CA ASP A 133 -13.28 -15.28 -4.39
C ASP A 133 -14.03 -14.01 -3.90
N LEU A 134 -15.02 -14.22 -3.02
CA LEU A 134 -15.75 -13.13 -2.34
C LEU A 134 -15.29 -12.92 -0.91
N ALA A 135 -14.29 -13.66 -0.46
CA ALA A 135 -13.77 -13.51 0.89
C ALA A 135 -13.11 -12.13 1.06
N PRO A 136 -13.38 -11.43 2.17
CA PRO A 136 -12.60 -10.25 2.55
C PRO A 136 -11.11 -10.55 2.56
N ARG A 137 -10.28 -9.56 2.25
CA ARG A 137 -8.82 -9.66 2.37
C ARG A 137 -8.26 -8.57 3.27
N THR A 138 -7.17 -8.86 3.93
CA THR A 138 -6.38 -7.85 4.63
C THR A 138 -5.61 -7.06 3.57
N ARG A 139 -6.15 -5.92 3.14
CA ARG A 139 -5.68 -5.13 2.00
C ARG A 139 -4.45 -4.29 2.34
N VAL A 140 -4.40 -3.77 3.56
CA VAL A 140 -3.35 -2.87 4.02
C VAL A 140 -3.01 -3.12 5.49
N LEU A 141 -1.73 -2.98 5.80
CA LEU A 141 -1.19 -2.91 7.15
C LEU A 141 -0.43 -1.60 7.29
N ALA A 142 -0.71 -0.84 8.33
CA ALA A 142 -0.04 0.42 8.59
C ALA A 142 0.34 0.54 10.07
N GLN A 143 1.45 1.24 10.33
CA GLN A 143 1.91 1.56 11.67
C GLN A 143 1.84 3.07 11.88
N GLU A 144 1.34 3.52 13.01
CA GLU A 144 1.28 4.94 13.35
C GLU A 144 2.73 5.41 13.51
N ASN A 145 3.52 5.56 14.11
CA ASN A 145 4.94 5.83 14.08
C ASN A 145 5.74 4.67 14.71
N LYS A 146 7.03 4.63 14.47
CA LYS A 146 7.88 3.51 14.90
C LYS A 146 7.88 3.26 16.42
N SER A 147 7.47 4.23 17.24
CA SER A 147 7.52 4.15 18.71
C SER A 147 6.17 3.89 19.38
N ALA A 148 5.06 3.95 18.67
CA ALA A 148 3.73 3.95 19.29
C ALA A 148 3.09 2.57 19.47
N GLY A 149 3.61 1.52 18.86
CA GLY A 149 3.03 0.16 18.93
C GLY A 149 1.64 0.02 18.29
N ARG A 150 1.02 1.14 17.84
CA ARG A 150 -0.31 1.13 17.24
C ARG A 150 -0.23 0.73 15.79
N LEU A 151 -1.00 -0.31 15.44
CA LEU A 151 -1.13 -0.84 14.10
C LEU A 151 -2.57 -0.72 13.61
N TYR A 152 -2.72 -0.60 12.29
CA TYR A 152 -4.00 -0.62 11.60
C TYR A 152 -3.98 -1.73 10.55
N ALA A 153 -5.10 -2.44 10.44
CA ALA A 153 -5.36 -3.37 9.35
C ALA A 153 -6.64 -2.94 8.63
N GLY A 154 -6.51 -2.54 7.38
CA GLY A 154 -7.65 -2.28 6.51
C GLY A 154 -8.07 -3.57 5.82
N ILE A 155 -9.35 -3.92 6.00
CA ILE A 155 -9.96 -5.12 5.43
C ILE A 155 -10.87 -4.71 4.29
N GLU A 156 -10.58 -5.17 3.08
CA GLU A 156 -11.48 -5.00 1.94
C GLU A 156 -12.80 -5.71 2.25
N VAL A 157 -13.90 -4.93 2.30
CA VAL A 157 -15.24 -5.37 2.73
C VAL A 157 -15.31 -5.83 4.20
N GLY A 158 -14.46 -5.25 5.09
CA GLY A 158 -14.44 -5.61 6.53
C GLY A 158 -14.25 -4.42 7.46
N GLY A 159 -13.84 -3.27 6.92
CA GLY A 159 -13.54 -2.06 7.68
C GLY A 159 -12.12 -2.04 8.23
N ILE A 160 -11.91 -1.32 9.32
CA ILE A 160 -10.60 -1.09 9.92
C ILE A 160 -10.53 -1.78 11.29
N LEU A 161 -9.46 -2.53 11.50
CA LEU A 161 -9.08 -3.08 12.80
C LEU A 161 -7.86 -2.33 13.32
N VAL A 162 -7.79 -2.13 14.63
CA VAL A 162 -6.64 -1.52 15.31
C VAL A 162 -6.09 -2.42 16.40
N SER A 163 -4.79 -2.33 16.60
CA SER A 163 -4.07 -2.93 17.72
C SER A 163 -3.27 -1.85 18.44
N ASP A 164 -3.34 -1.82 19.76
CA ASP A 164 -2.55 -0.94 20.62
C ASP A 164 -1.42 -1.68 21.35
N ASP A 165 -1.22 -2.96 21.07
CA ASP A 165 -0.27 -3.84 21.73
C ASP A 165 0.67 -4.56 20.74
N ASP A 166 1.07 -3.82 19.71
CA ASP A 166 2.01 -4.28 18.67
C ASP A 166 1.53 -5.52 17.89
N GLY A 167 0.22 -5.59 17.67
CA GLY A 167 -0.43 -6.62 16.84
C GLY A 167 -0.86 -7.88 17.58
N GLN A 168 -0.83 -7.90 18.91
CA GLN A 168 -1.27 -9.08 19.66
C GLN A 168 -2.80 -9.20 19.72
N ASN A 169 -3.50 -8.07 20.00
CA ASN A 169 -4.95 -8.01 20.03
C ASN A 169 -5.46 -6.95 19.05
N TRP A 170 -6.61 -7.23 18.44
CA TRP A 170 -7.21 -6.38 17.42
C TRP A 170 -8.68 -6.09 17.73
N THR A 171 -9.09 -4.85 17.60
CA THR A 171 -10.46 -4.39 17.80
C THR A 171 -10.97 -3.62 16.58
N LYS A 172 -12.28 -3.70 16.33
CA LYS A 172 -12.91 -2.99 15.21
C LYS A 172 -13.02 -1.49 15.50
N CYS A 173 -12.78 -0.66 14.48
CA CYS A 173 -12.63 0.78 14.61
C CYS A 173 -13.38 1.48 13.45
N ASN A 174 -14.69 1.26 13.36
CA ASN A 174 -15.52 1.66 12.22
C ASN A 174 -16.57 2.73 12.55
N ASP A 175 -16.56 3.33 13.74
CA ASP A 175 -17.54 4.34 14.11
C ASP A 175 -17.46 5.57 13.21
N GLY A 176 -18.57 5.92 12.52
CA GLY A 176 -18.61 7.00 11.52
C GLY A 176 -18.01 6.66 10.15
N LEU A 177 -17.42 5.45 9.95
CA LEU A 177 -16.89 5.02 8.67
C LEU A 177 -18.03 4.77 7.68
N THR A 178 -17.98 5.46 6.53
CA THR A 178 -19.10 5.41 5.56
C THR A 178 -19.05 4.20 4.65
N ASP A 179 -17.87 3.59 4.48
CA ASP A 179 -17.67 2.41 3.64
C ASP A 179 -16.65 1.48 4.28
N ALA A 180 -16.97 0.19 4.32
CA ALA A 180 -16.12 -0.86 4.87
C ALA A 180 -15.17 -1.49 3.83
N ASP A 181 -15.24 -1.07 2.57
CA ASP A 181 -14.35 -1.51 1.48
C ASP A 181 -13.05 -0.72 1.53
N ILE A 182 -12.15 -1.10 2.42
CA ILE A 182 -10.91 -0.35 2.72
C ILE A 182 -9.79 -0.75 1.76
N HIS A 183 -9.20 0.26 1.10
CA HIS A 183 -8.09 0.08 0.16
C HIS A 183 -6.76 0.53 0.73
N GLN A 184 -6.73 1.64 1.49
CA GLN A 184 -5.53 2.15 2.14
C GLN A 184 -5.88 2.79 3.49
N VAL A 185 -4.99 2.69 4.47
CA VAL A 185 -5.04 3.40 5.75
C VAL A 185 -3.70 4.08 5.96
N LEU A 186 -3.71 5.39 6.15
CA LEU A 186 -2.54 6.22 6.34
C LEU A 186 -2.59 6.92 7.70
N PRO A 187 -1.92 6.41 8.74
CA PRO A 187 -1.61 7.20 9.93
C PRO A 187 -0.60 8.27 9.56
N ALA A 188 -0.95 9.54 9.75
CA ALA A 188 -0.08 10.66 9.38
C ALA A 188 1.14 10.73 10.30
N LYS A 189 2.33 10.80 9.71
CA LYS A 189 3.61 10.83 10.45
C LYS A 189 3.84 12.18 11.14
N GLN A 190 3.41 13.25 10.48
CA GLN A 190 3.63 14.63 10.93
C GLN A 190 2.50 15.18 11.82
N ARG A 191 1.38 14.46 11.96
CA ARG A 191 0.21 14.89 12.75
C ARG A 191 -0.30 13.74 13.61
N ALA A 192 0.06 13.79 14.90
CA ALA A 192 -0.41 12.79 15.87
C ALA A 192 -1.94 12.74 15.92
N GLY A 193 -2.47 11.53 15.87
CA GLY A 193 -3.91 11.28 15.91
C GLY A 193 -4.63 11.38 14.57
N LEU A 194 -4.04 11.98 13.55
CA LEU A 194 -4.63 12.02 12.21
C LEU A 194 -4.42 10.69 11.50
N VAL A 195 -5.52 10.10 11.03
CA VAL A 195 -5.54 8.90 10.18
C VAL A 195 -6.48 9.16 9.01
N VAL A 196 -6.06 8.81 7.81
CA VAL A 196 -6.88 8.90 6.60
C VAL A 196 -7.06 7.52 6.01
N ALA A 197 -8.28 7.19 5.58
CA ALA A 197 -8.60 5.92 4.95
C ALA A 197 -9.21 6.15 3.55
N ALA A 198 -8.64 5.52 2.53
CA ALA A 198 -9.21 5.44 1.19
C ALA A 198 -10.08 4.18 1.09
N CYS A 199 -11.28 4.31 0.52
CA CYS A 199 -12.28 3.26 0.45
C CYS A 199 -13.12 3.32 -0.84
N GLY A 200 -13.99 2.34 -1.06
CA GLY A 200 -14.82 2.22 -2.26
C GLY A 200 -15.74 3.41 -2.51
N GLU A 201 -16.13 4.16 -1.47
CA GLU A 201 -16.96 5.36 -1.57
C GLU A 201 -16.19 6.67 -1.27
N GLY A 202 -14.88 6.65 -1.41
CA GLY A 202 -14.03 7.83 -1.31
C GLY A 202 -13.00 7.80 -0.19
N VAL A 203 -13.08 8.79 0.70
CA VAL A 203 -12.09 9.01 1.76
C VAL A 203 -12.78 9.33 3.08
N SER A 204 -12.32 8.69 4.13
CA SER A 204 -12.67 8.99 5.51
C SER A 204 -11.45 9.47 6.29
N ARG A 205 -11.67 10.33 7.27
CA ARG A 205 -10.65 10.92 8.13
C ARG A 205 -11.02 10.71 9.60
N SER A 206 -10.02 10.46 10.42
CA SER A 206 -10.10 10.50 11.88
C SER A 206 -9.03 11.42 12.44
N THR A 207 -9.35 12.16 13.48
CA THR A 207 -8.39 13.00 14.24
C THR A 207 -8.12 12.47 15.65
N ASP A 208 -8.70 11.32 15.99
CA ASP A 208 -8.63 10.66 17.30
C ASP A 208 -8.12 9.21 17.19
N ARG A 209 -7.15 8.99 16.28
CA ARG A 209 -6.51 7.69 16.05
C ARG A 209 -7.48 6.61 15.58
N GLY A 210 -8.54 6.99 14.87
CA GLY A 210 -9.52 6.08 14.31
C GLY A 210 -10.69 5.75 15.25
N SER A 211 -10.84 6.42 16.41
CA SER A 211 -12.00 6.20 17.30
C SER A 211 -13.31 6.65 16.65
N HIS A 212 -13.26 7.73 15.88
CA HIS A 212 -14.38 8.21 15.08
C HIS A 212 -13.92 8.68 13.70
N TRP A 213 -14.74 8.43 12.66
CA TRP A 213 -14.46 8.76 11.27
C TRP A 213 -15.49 9.72 10.69
N GLU A 214 -15.04 10.62 9.83
CA GLU A 214 -15.88 11.52 9.04
C GLU A 214 -15.56 11.37 7.54
N LYS A 215 -16.58 11.47 6.68
CA LYS A 215 -16.39 11.45 5.21
C LYS A 215 -15.82 12.78 4.74
N VAL A 216 -14.69 12.72 4.04
CA VAL A 216 -13.96 13.89 3.53
C VAL A 216 -13.60 13.75 2.04
N THR A 217 -14.39 13.00 1.29
CA THR A 217 -14.15 12.75 -0.14
C THR A 217 -14.16 14.08 -0.92
N PRO A 218 -13.13 14.35 -1.75
CA PRO A 218 -13.11 15.55 -2.58
C PRO A 218 -14.27 15.57 -3.56
N THR A 219 -14.93 16.71 -3.67
CA THR A 219 -16.09 16.90 -4.58
C THR A 219 -15.62 17.34 -5.97
N THR A 220 -15.08 16.44 -6.77
CA THR A 220 -14.68 16.77 -8.14
C THR A 220 -15.15 15.70 -9.12
N GLY A 221 -16.12 16.05 -9.91
CA GLY A 221 -16.70 15.15 -10.90
C GLY A 221 -17.38 13.94 -10.25
N ASN A 222 -17.24 12.78 -10.88
CA ASN A 222 -17.84 11.52 -10.46
C ASN A 222 -16.81 10.52 -9.90
N ARG A 223 -15.67 11.00 -9.37
CA ARG A 223 -14.64 10.17 -8.76
C ARG A 223 -14.99 9.91 -7.31
N THR A 224 -15.31 8.68 -7.00
CA THR A 224 -15.68 8.26 -5.65
C THR A 224 -14.86 7.08 -5.13
N TYR A 225 -14.05 6.43 -5.96
CA TYR A 225 -13.29 5.26 -5.58
C TYR A 225 -11.87 5.66 -5.14
N GLY A 226 -11.69 5.83 -3.82
CA GLY A 226 -10.38 6.12 -3.21
C GLY A 226 -9.50 4.87 -3.24
N ASN A 227 -8.32 4.97 -3.83
CA ASN A 227 -7.47 3.80 -4.07
C ASN A 227 -6.26 3.75 -3.17
N THR A 228 -5.51 4.85 -3.10
CA THR A 228 -4.21 4.87 -2.43
C THR A 228 -3.94 6.22 -1.77
N LEU A 229 -3.11 6.20 -0.74
CA LEU A 229 -2.68 7.35 0.04
C LEU A 229 -1.18 7.30 0.28
N ALA A 230 -0.52 8.45 0.20
CA ALA A 230 0.87 8.61 0.61
C ALA A 230 1.07 9.93 1.37
N GLU A 231 2.07 10.02 2.23
CA GLU A 231 2.47 11.25 2.90
C GLU A 231 3.93 11.56 2.57
N ASP A 232 4.23 12.78 2.11
CA ASP A 232 5.60 13.24 1.92
C ASP A 232 6.25 13.71 3.23
N ASP A 233 7.57 13.97 3.17
CA ASP A 233 8.35 14.39 4.36
C ASP A 233 7.94 15.77 4.90
N ASN A 234 7.11 16.54 4.18
CA ASN A 234 6.54 17.81 4.67
C ASN A 234 5.12 17.66 5.23
N GLY A 235 4.61 16.43 5.31
CA GLY A 235 3.28 16.13 5.83
C GLY A 235 2.15 16.45 4.85
N ASN A 236 2.43 16.61 3.55
CA ASN A 236 1.38 16.64 2.55
C ASN A 236 0.88 15.22 2.30
N ILE A 237 -0.42 15.03 2.35
CA ILE A 237 -1.11 13.78 2.08
C ILE A 237 -1.58 13.80 0.62
N TYR A 238 -1.26 12.75 -0.11
CA TYR A 238 -1.66 12.57 -1.50
C TYR A 238 -2.67 11.44 -1.60
N LEU A 239 -3.74 11.68 -2.34
CA LEU A 239 -4.82 10.72 -2.60
C LEU A 239 -4.86 10.40 -4.09
N GLY A 240 -4.74 9.12 -4.41
CA GLY A 240 -5.09 8.59 -5.72
C GLY A 240 -6.55 8.12 -5.73
N ILE A 241 -7.36 8.71 -6.58
CA ILE A 241 -8.80 8.42 -6.69
C ILE A 241 -9.21 8.18 -8.14
N THR A 242 -10.20 7.31 -8.34
CA THR A 242 -10.73 6.94 -9.65
C THR A 242 -12.24 7.07 -9.69
N GLN A 243 -12.82 7.05 -10.87
CA GLN A 243 -14.27 7.06 -11.03
C GLN A 243 -14.90 5.75 -10.58
N ASP A 244 -14.29 4.63 -10.95
CA ASP A 244 -14.81 3.29 -10.77
C ASP A 244 -13.74 2.33 -10.22
N ARG A 245 -14.16 1.14 -9.83
CA ARG A 245 -13.29 0.05 -9.36
C ARG A 245 -12.43 -0.57 -10.47
N PRO A 246 -11.27 -1.20 -10.17
CA PRO A 246 -10.31 -1.72 -11.15
C PRO A 246 -10.90 -2.61 -12.27
N ARG A 247 -11.85 -3.46 -11.96
CA ARG A 247 -12.49 -4.36 -12.98
C ARG A 247 -13.17 -3.62 -14.12
N THR A 248 -13.45 -2.33 -13.98
CA THR A 248 -14.12 -1.51 -15.00
C THR A 248 -13.13 -0.71 -15.85
N TRP A 249 -11.87 -0.63 -15.48
CA TRP A 249 -10.84 0.20 -16.15
C TRP A 249 -10.38 -0.34 -17.51
N THR A 250 -10.64 -1.61 -17.81
CA THR A 250 -10.28 -2.27 -19.09
C THR A 250 -10.92 -1.63 -20.32
N ARG A 251 -11.86 -0.70 -20.15
CA ARG A 251 -12.41 0.12 -21.24
C ARG A 251 -11.76 1.50 -21.18
N ALA A 252 -11.19 1.95 -22.29
CA ALA A 252 -10.47 3.22 -22.41
C ALA A 252 -11.21 4.39 -21.70
N GLY A 253 -10.47 5.10 -20.85
CA GLY A 253 -10.95 6.30 -20.16
C GLY A 253 -11.81 6.07 -18.91
N ARG A 254 -12.14 4.84 -18.51
CA ARG A 254 -13.02 4.59 -17.35
C ARG A 254 -12.36 4.75 -15.98
N ALA A 255 -11.06 4.64 -15.89
CA ALA A 255 -10.38 4.91 -14.62
C ALA A 255 -10.60 6.37 -14.21
N ASN A 256 -10.51 7.30 -15.16
CA ASN A 256 -10.68 8.74 -14.93
C ASN A 256 -9.99 9.18 -13.64
N SER A 257 -8.71 8.87 -13.54
CA SER A 257 -7.91 8.99 -12.33
C SER A 257 -7.52 10.44 -12.05
N ALA A 258 -7.37 10.77 -10.78
CA ALA A 258 -6.83 12.05 -10.33
C ALA A 258 -5.96 11.87 -9.09
N ILE A 259 -5.03 12.80 -8.90
CA ILE A 259 -4.24 12.95 -7.69
C ILE A 259 -4.66 14.24 -7.00
N PHE A 260 -5.02 14.12 -5.74
CA PHE A 260 -5.31 15.23 -4.85
C PHE A 260 -4.23 15.35 -3.78
N LYS A 261 -4.10 16.54 -3.24
CA LYS A 261 -3.21 16.86 -2.11
C LYS A 261 -4.01 17.50 -0.98
N SER A 262 -3.66 17.17 0.26
CA SER A 262 -4.20 17.78 1.46
C SER A 262 -3.12 17.93 2.51
N GLN A 263 -3.24 18.93 3.36
CA GLN A 263 -2.39 19.04 4.55
C GLN A 263 -3.06 18.50 5.81
N ASP A 264 -4.37 18.46 5.85
CA ASP A 264 -5.15 18.10 7.03
C ASP A 264 -6.00 16.84 6.86
N GLY A 265 -5.95 16.24 5.67
CA GLY A 265 -6.75 15.06 5.31
C GLY A 265 -8.23 15.34 5.05
N ALA A 266 -8.68 16.60 5.13
CA ALA A 266 -10.07 17.01 4.91
C ALA A 266 -10.23 17.95 3.71
N ASN A 267 -9.35 18.93 3.59
CA ASN A 267 -9.38 19.90 2.51
C ASN A 267 -8.47 19.43 1.38
N TRP A 268 -9.06 19.05 0.24
CA TRP A 268 -8.35 18.43 -0.88
C TRP A 268 -8.22 19.40 -2.06
N GLU A 269 -6.99 19.61 -2.50
CA GLU A 269 -6.63 20.36 -3.71
C GLU A 269 -6.39 19.37 -4.85
N LEU A 270 -7.03 19.58 -6.01
CA LEU A 270 -6.74 18.79 -7.22
C LEU A 270 -5.38 19.17 -7.77
N LEU A 271 -4.44 18.21 -7.81
CA LEU A 271 -3.13 18.42 -8.42
C LEU A 271 -3.13 18.12 -9.91
N THR A 272 -3.62 16.94 -10.30
CA THR A 272 -3.59 16.53 -11.71
C THR A 272 -4.64 15.46 -12.02
N GLU A 273 -5.12 15.46 -13.25
CA GLU A 273 -5.96 14.44 -13.87
C GLU A 273 -5.23 13.74 -15.04
N LYS A 274 -3.93 14.02 -15.21
CA LYS A 274 -3.12 13.51 -16.32
C LYS A 274 -2.49 12.16 -15.96
N MET A 275 -3.34 11.16 -15.64
CA MET A 275 -2.91 9.80 -15.36
C MET A 275 -3.31 8.87 -16.49
N SER A 276 -2.39 7.99 -16.90
CA SER A 276 -2.71 6.87 -17.77
C SER A 276 -3.34 5.75 -16.95
N GLY A 277 -4.55 5.34 -17.26
CA GLY A 277 -5.22 4.25 -16.55
C GLY A 277 -5.58 4.56 -15.09
N GLY A 278 -5.72 3.51 -14.29
CA GLY A 278 -6.04 3.59 -12.86
C GLY A 278 -4.81 3.79 -12.00
N VAL A 279 -4.95 4.60 -10.95
CA VAL A 279 -3.92 4.73 -9.91
C VAL A 279 -3.97 3.49 -9.03
N MET A 280 -2.87 2.74 -8.99
CA MET A 280 -2.77 1.48 -8.27
C MET A 280 -2.12 1.64 -6.89
N GLU A 281 -0.99 2.34 -6.84
CA GLU A 281 -0.25 2.57 -5.60
C GLU A 281 0.47 3.91 -5.65
N THR A 282 0.77 4.48 -4.47
CA THR A 282 1.53 5.72 -4.33
C THR A 282 2.56 5.61 -3.21
N CYS A 283 3.71 6.27 -3.37
CA CYS A 283 4.65 6.51 -2.27
C CYS A 283 5.28 7.90 -2.40
N ALA A 284 5.81 8.44 -1.29
CA ALA A 284 6.55 9.70 -1.32
C ALA A 284 7.71 9.63 -2.32
N ALA A 285 7.91 10.68 -3.11
CA ALA A 285 9.00 10.74 -4.07
C ALA A 285 10.37 10.75 -3.38
N ALA A 286 11.38 10.12 -4.01
CA ALA A 286 12.71 9.97 -3.45
C ALA A 286 13.42 11.31 -3.17
N ASP A 287 13.17 12.30 -4.00
CA ASP A 287 13.70 13.66 -3.89
C ASP A 287 12.91 14.56 -2.93
N GLY A 288 11.90 13.99 -2.25
CA GLY A 288 11.00 14.72 -1.37
C GLY A 288 10.06 15.68 -2.09
N ASN A 289 10.00 15.70 -3.42
CA ASN A 289 9.15 16.59 -4.20
C ASN A 289 7.91 15.86 -4.73
N GLY A 290 6.91 15.69 -3.87
CA GLY A 290 5.63 15.11 -4.24
C GLY A 290 5.56 13.59 -4.07
N VAL A 291 4.96 12.90 -5.02
CA VAL A 291 4.59 11.50 -4.92
C VAL A 291 4.93 10.73 -6.21
N LEU A 292 5.34 9.48 -6.07
CA LEU A 292 5.39 8.51 -7.16
C LEU A 292 4.05 7.77 -7.22
N VAL A 293 3.54 7.61 -8.43
CA VAL A 293 2.26 6.98 -8.74
C VAL A 293 2.50 5.81 -9.68
N ALA A 294 2.13 4.61 -9.25
CA ALA A 294 2.09 3.43 -10.10
C ALA A 294 0.71 3.30 -10.74
N THR A 295 0.65 2.93 -12.02
CA THR A 295 -0.60 2.86 -12.79
C THR A 295 -0.91 1.46 -13.30
N SER A 296 -2.19 1.22 -13.61
CA SER A 296 -2.66 -0.01 -14.25
C SER A 296 -2.09 -0.21 -15.67
N GLU A 297 -1.63 0.87 -16.31
CA GLU A 297 -1.01 0.84 -17.64
C GLU A 297 0.50 0.59 -17.59
N GLY A 298 1.04 0.27 -16.41
CA GLY A 298 2.45 -0.10 -16.24
C GLY A 298 3.41 1.09 -16.28
N GLU A 299 2.97 2.24 -15.81
CA GLU A 299 3.80 3.43 -15.68
C GLU A 299 4.07 3.78 -14.21
N VAL A 300 5.25 4.36 -13.96
CA VAL A 300 5.54 5.11 -12.74
C VAL A 300 5.67 6.58 -13.10
N VAL A 301 4.80 7.40 -12.55
CA VAL A 301 4.74 8.84 -12.79
C VAL A 301 5.07 9.58 -11.50
N GLN A 302 6.02 10.49 -11.53
CA GLN A 302 6.19 11.45 -10.45
C GLN A 302 5.20 12.62 -10.65
N VAL A 303 4.45 12.92 -9.59
CA VAL A 303 3.61 14.11 -9.50
C VAL A 303 4.24 15.02 -8.46
N ASP A 304 4.74 16.18 -8.88
CA ASP A 304 5.36 17.14 -7.97
C ASP A 304 4.29 17.88 -7.13
N ARG A 305 4.74 18.67 -6.15
CA ARG A 305 3.84 19.42 -5.25
C ARG A 305 2.97 20.45 -5.95
N SER A 306 3.31 20.83 -7.19
CA SER A 306 2.58 21.79 -8.02
C SER A 306 1.67 21.10 -9.04
N GLY A 307 1.66 19.76 -9.10
CA GLY A 307 0.85 18.97 -10.02
C GLY A 307 1.49 18.74 -11.41
N ASN A 308 2.77 19.10 -11.59
CA ASN A 308 3.47 18.71 -12.81
C ASN A 308 3.77 17.20 -12.78
N THR A 309 3.71 16.58 -13.95
CA THR A 309 3.90 15.13 -14.09
C THR A 309 5.14 14.82 -14.92
N LYS A 310 5.94 13.83 -14.47
CA LYS A 310 7.07 13.26 -15.22
C LYS A 310 6.97 11.74 -15.19
N THR A 311 6.83 11.11 -16.35
CA THR A 311 6.91 9.64 -16.44
C THR A 311 8.34 9.20 -16.22
N LEU A 312 8.57 8.34 -15.24
CA LEU A 312 9.90 7.82 -14.87
C LEU A 312 10.16 6.43 -15.46
N VAL A 313 9.11 5.60 -15.53
CA VAL A 313 9.13 4.23 -16.05
C VAL A 313 7.86 4.00 -16.84
N SER A 314 7.93 3.26 -17.94
CA SER A 314 6.77 2.89 -18.76
C SER A 314 6.98 1.54 -19.45
N GLY A 315 5.91 1.01 -20.04
CA GLY A 315 5.94 -0.23 -20.82
C GLY A 315 5.99 -1.51 -19.98
N LEU A 316 5.64 -1.44 -18.71
CA LEU A 316 5.52 -2.59 -17.83
C LEU A 316 4.10 -3.16 -17.84
N PRO A 317 3.92 -4.40 -17.36
CA PRO A 317 2.59 -4.87 -16.97
C PRO A 317 2.00 -3.99 -15.85
N CYS A 318 0.68 -4.08 -15.61
CA CYS A 318 0.03 -3.41 -14.49
C CYS A 318 0.85 -3.52 -13.21
N ILE A 319 1.11 -2.38 -12.55
CA ILE A 319 1.94 -2.31 -11.34
C ILE A 319 1.00 -2.30 -10.12
N ASN A 320 1.06 -3.33 -9.28
CA ASN A 320 0.20 -3.47 -8.10
C ASN A 320 0.81 -2.83 -6.84
N ALA A 321 2.13 -2.79 -6.74
CA ALA A 321 2.80 -2.15 -5.61
C ALA A 321 4.16 -1.59 -6.02
N LEU A 322 4.60 -0.54 -5.32
CA LEU A 322 5.90 0.07 -5.49
C LEU A 322 6.54 0.39 -4.14
N ALA A 323 7.87 0.29 -4.08
CA ALA A 323 8.65 0.67 -2.90
C ALA A 323 10.00 1.27 -3.31
N LEU A 324 10.44 2.27 -2.56
CA LEU A 324 11.76 2.86 -2.71
C LEU A 324 12.75 2.21 -1.74
N GLY A 325 13.92 1.84 -2.26
CA GLY A 325 15.07 1.34 -1.52
C GLY A 325 16.28 2.29 -1.62
N ALA A 326 17.26 2.06 -0.77
CA ALA A 326 18.53 2.80 -0.77
C ALA A 326 19.57 2.09 -1.63
#